data_46dd328f41f59368f34a2090c2fa9b8e
#
_entry.id   46dd328f41f59368f34a2090c2fa9b8e
#
_cell.length_a   1.000
_cell.length_b   1.000
_cell.length_c   1.000
_cell.angle_alpha   90.00
_cell.angle_beta   90.00
_cell.angle_gamma   90.00
#
_symmetry.space_group_name_H-M   'P 1'
#
loop_
_entity.id
_entity.type
_entity.pdbx_description
1 polymer ?
#
loop_
_entity_poly.entity_id
_entity_poly.type
_entity_poly.pdbx_seq_one_letter_code
_entity_poly.pdbx_strand_id
1 'polypeptide(L)'
;MTDAPEIPVRVRPEIAALPAYQQGKQAEADAFKLSSNENPFDPLPGVLDAVHAASALNRYPDATAGRLRHRLAERFGVDDDAVHVAAGSVSILTQLVLATSGPGDEVVFAWRSFEAYPGLAVVAGATSVQVPLTEDARHDLPAMAAAITDRTRAVIVCSPNNPTGPIVTQADFDAFAAMVPSDVLIILDEAYAEFVTDPDAVDGLRVLSARQHPNVVVLRTFSKAYGLAGLRIGYAIGHPRILDAARSTSIPLSVTAHAEEAALASLDQEEELLRRVRIIAERRDRLAVALRAAGWRIPEAQGNFVWLPAGRETLDLAGAFDAAGLIVRPFAGDGIRISVGEEDSVEKVLWIAASVVRDLPEGHSGRGLA
;
A
#
# COMPACT_ATOMS: atom_id res chain seq x y z
N MET A 1 24.44 -22.45 22.08
CA MET A 1 24.50 -21.30 21.14
C MET A 1 25.63 -21.64 20.20
N THR A 2 25.31 -22.06 18.99
CA THR A 2 26.32 -22.27 17.93
C THR A 2 26.72 -20.88 17.44
N ASP A 3 27.99 -20.52 17.61
CA ASP A 3 28.56 -19.31 17.05
C ASP A 3 28.23 -19.28 15.56
N ALA A 4 27.46 -18.27 15.13
CA ALA A 4 27.27 -18.02 13.71
C ALA A 4 28.65 -17.75 13.09
N PRO A 5 28.97 -18.34 11.93
CA PRO A 5 30.29 -18.12 11.30
C PRO A 5 30.50 -16.63 11.07
N GLU A 6 31.71 -16.17 11.40
CA GLU A 6 32.12 -14.77 11.23
C GLU A 6 31.93 -14.34 9.77
N ILE A 7 31.19 -13.26 9.52
CA ILE A 7 30.95 -12.76 8.16
C ILE A 7 32.25 -12.14 7.65
N PRO A 8 32.86 -12.64 6.54
CA PRO A 8 34.17 -12.18 6.07
C PRO A 8 34.15 -10.78 5.43
N VAL A 9 32.96 -10.17 5.24
CA VAL A 9 32.76 -8.84 4.66
C VAL A 9 32.06 -7.92 5.66
N ARG A 10 32.32 -6.61 5.56
CA ARG A 10 31.62 -5.62 6.38
C ARG A 10 30.24 -5.35 5.78
N VAL A 11 29.20 -5.76 6.47
CA VAL A 11 27.81 -5.37 6.20
C VAL A 11 27.50 -4.12 7.01
N ARG A 12 26.75 -3.19 6.43
CA ARG A 12 26.23 -2.01 7.17
C ARG A 12 25.45 -2.49 8.38
N PRO A 13 25.76 -2.01 9.63
CA PRO A 13 25.08 -2.49 10.84
C PRO A 13 23.56 -2.32 10.80
N GLU A 14 23.10 -1.21 10.23
CA GLU A 14 21.67 -0.89 10.10
C GLU A 14 20.95 -1.88 9.18
N ILE A 15 21.63 -2.33 8.11
CA ILE A 15 21.10 -3.34 7.19
C ILE A 15 21.12 -4.73 7.83
N ALA A 16 22.21 -5.06 8.55
CA ALA A 16 22.28 -6.35 9.26
C ALA A 16 21.20 -6.49 10.33
N ALA A 17 20.73 -5.38 10.91
CA ALA A 17 19.68 -5.34 11.91
C ALA A 17 18.26 -5.37 11.32
N LEU A 18 18.11 -5.11 10.00
CA LEU A 18 16.79 -5.13 9.37
C LEU A 18 16.27 -6.57 9.23
N PRO A 19 15.08 -6.87 9.74
CA PRO A 19 14.43 -8.13 9.41
C PRO A 19 14.14 -8.18 7.92
N ALA A 20 14.37 -9.33 7.29
CA ALA A 20 13.90 -9.54 5.92
C ALA A 20 12.37 -9.39 5.87
N TYR A 21 11.87 -8.84 4.76
CA TYR A 21 10.42 -8.72 4.54
C TYR A 21 9.77 -10.10 4.67
N GLN A 22 8.79 -10.20 5.54
CA GLN A 22 8.01 -11.41 5.74
C GLN A 22 6.66 -11.26 5.03
N GLN A 23 6.49 -12.01 3.95
CA GLN A 23 5.19 -12.13 3.31
C GLN A 23 4.19 -12.76 4.30
N GLY A 24 2.91 -12.42 4.18
CA GLY A 24 1.84 -13.13 4.89
C GLY A 24 1.90 -14.64 4.61
N LYS A 25 1.55 -15.45 5.60
CA LYS A 25 1.52 -16.92 5.49
C LYS A 25 0.75 -17.33 4.23
N GLN A 26 1.26 -18.30 3.51
CA GLN A 26 0.54 -18.92 2.38
C GLN A 26 -0.64 -19.73 2.94
N ALA A 27 -1.75 -19.74 2.21
CA ALA A 27 -2.92 -20.54 2.55
C ALA A 27 -2.76 -21.97 2.00
N GLU A 28 -3.27 -22.95 2.72
CA GLU A 28 -3.49 -24.28 2.18
C GLU A 28 -4.67 -24.30 1.21
N ALA A 29 -4.85 -25.38 0.45
CA ALA A 29 -5.81 -25.42 -0.66
C ALA A 29 -7.28 -25.20 -0.23
N ASP A 30 -7.60 -25.46 1.03
CA ASP A 30 -8.93 -25.33 1.65
C ASP A 30 -9.07 -24.10 2.56
N ALA A 31 -8.03 -23.25 2.62
CA ALA A 31 -8.00 -22.04 3.43
C ALA A 31 -8.09 -20.76 2.58
N PHE A 32 -8.70 -19.72 3.14
CA PHE A 32 -8.78 -18.40 2.52
C PHE A 32 -7.55 -17.55 2.85
N LYS A 33 -6.87 -17.05 1.82
CA LYS A 33 -5.70 -16.17 1.96
C LYS A 33 -6.13 -14.72 2.07
N LEU A 34 -6.28 -14.22 3.28
CA LEU A 34 -6.74 -12.86 3.58
C LEU A 34 -5.63 -11.96 4.15
N SER A 35 -4.35 -12.30 3.90
CA SER A 35 -3.19 -11.67 4.54
C SER A 35 -2.50 -10.57 3.72
N SER A 36 -2.75 -10.50 2.39
CA SER A 36 -1.90 -9.71 1.49
C SER A 36 -2.65 -8.66 0.65
N ASN A 37 -3.92 -8.41 0.94
CA ASN A 37 -4.77 -7.48 0.19
C ASN A 37 -4.78 -7.80 -1.32
N GLU A 38 -4.82 -9.10 -1.63
CA GLU A 38 -4.95 -9.60 -3.00
C GLU A 38 -6.39 -9.44 -3.49
N ASN A 39 -6.57 -9.45 -4.80
CA ASN A 39 -7.89 -9.41 -5.42
C ASN A 39 -8.45 -10.84 -5.47
N PRO A 40 -9.70 -11.10 -4.98
CA PRO A 40 -10.27 -12.45 -4.96
C PRO A 40 -10.78 -12.93 -6.33
N PHE A 41 -10.82 -12.06 -7.33
CA PHE A 41 -11.27 -12.41 -8.67
C PHE A 41 -10.10 -12.91 -9.53
N ASP A 42 -10.41 -13.78 -10.48
CA ASP A 42 -9.51 -14.14 -11.57
C ASP A 42 -9.06 -12.89 -12.36
N PRO A 43 -7.98 -12.97 -13.15
CA PRO A 43 -7.59 -11.86 -14.03
C PRO A 43 -8.75 -11.32 -14.87
N LEU A 44 -8.70 -10.02 -15.20
CA LEU A 44 -9.69 -9.41 -16.09
C LEU A 44 -9.72 -10.11 -17.46
N PRO A 45 -10.85 -10.07 -18.18
CA PRO A 45 -10.96 -10.68 -19.49
C PRO A 45 -9.84 -10.24 -20.44
N GLY A 46 -9.28 -11.18 -21.21
CA GLY A 46 -8.21 -10.93 -22.17
C GLY A 46 -6.80 -10.73 -21.58
N VAL A 47 -6.67 -10.56 -20.25
CA VAL A 47 -5.35 -10.34 -19.62
C VAL A 47 -4.45 -11.57 -19.74
N LEU A 48 -4.98 -12.77 -19.51
CA LEU A 48 -4.21 -14.01 -19.68
C LEU A 48 -3.79 -14.22 -21.13
N ASP A 49 -4.64 -13.90 -22.09
CA ASP A 49 -4.32 -13.98 -23.51
C ASP A 49 -3.19 -13.01 -23.88
N ALA A 50 -3.23 -11.78 -23.37
CA ALA A 50 -2.17 -10.80 -23.56
C ALA A 50 -0.83 -11.26 -22.96
N VAL A 51 -0.85 -11.84 -21.77
CA VAL A 51 0.33 -12.43 -21.13
C VAL A 51 0.89 -13.58 -21.96
N HIS A 52 0.05 -14.49 -22.46
CA HIS A 52 0.48 -15.63 -23.29
C HIS A 52 1.01 -15.18 -24.66
N ALA A 53 0.50 -14.09 -25.22
CA ALA A 53 0.99 -13.52 -26.48
C ALA A 53 2.39 -12.91 -26.34
N ALA A 54 2.81 -12.51 -25.16
CA ALA A 54 4.16 -11.98 -24.87
C ALA A 54 5.22 -13.10 -24.85
N SER A 55 5.46 -13.73 -25.99
CA SER A 55 6.25 -14.96 -26.11
C SER A 55 7.76 -14.76 -26.28
N ALA A 56 8.24 -13.52 -26.45
CA ALA A 56 9.65 -13.22 -26.72
C ALA A 56 10.53 -13.28 -25.43
N LEU A 57 10.55 -14.43 -24.75
CA LEU A 57 11.26 -14.61 -23.47
C LEU A 57 12.78 -14.47 -23.55
N ASN A 58 13.35 -14.62 -24.73
CA ASN A 58 14.80 -14.50 -24.98
C ASN A 58 15.25 -13.07 -25.35
N ARG A 59 14.37 -12.09 -25.27
CA ARG A 59 14.63 -10.69 -25.55
C ARG A 59 14.32 -9.82 -24.35
N TYR A 60 15.11 -8.78 -24.14
CA TYR A 60 14.81 -7.78 -23.14
C TYR A 60 13.55 -7.00 -23.49
N PRO A 61 12.73 -6.64 -22.50
CA PRO A 61 11.60 -5.72 -22.70
C PRO A 61 12.09 -4.31 -23.00
N ASP A 62 11.16 -3.41 -23.34
CA ASP A 62 11.44 -1.96 -23.36
C ASP A 62 11.84 -1.49 -21.96
N ALA A 63 13.02 -0.87 -21.84
CA ALA A 63 13.58 -0.39 -20.58
C ALA A 63 12.67 0.68 -19.89
N THR A 64 11.82 1.32 -20.66
CA THR A 64 10.97 2.44 -20.22
C THR A 64 9.50 2.07 -20.01
N ALA A 65 9.08 0.86 -20.43
CA ALA A 65 7.67 0.48 -20.55
C ALA A 65 6.86 1.57 -21.29
N GLY A 66 7.39 2.01 -22.44
CA GLY A 66 6.96 3.22 -23.16
C GLY A 66 5.50 3.19 -23.57
N ARG A 67 4.98 2.03 -24.01
CA ARG A 67 3.58 1.86 -24.39
C ARG A 67 2.63 2.08 -23.20
N LEU A 68 2.96 1.49 -22.06
CA LEU A 68 2.16 1.66 -20.85
C LEU A 68 2.26 3.08 -20.29
N ARG A 69 3.46 3.68 -20.31
CA ARG A 69 3.62 5.10 -19.92
C ARG A 69 2.74 6.02 -20.77
N HIS A 70 2.79 5.86 -22.09
CA HIS A 70 1.96 6.63 -23.01
C HIS A 70 0.46 6.44 -22.74
N ARG A 71 0.02 5.19 -22.57
CA ARG A 71 -1.39 4.89 -22.27
C ARG A 71 -1.88 5.50 -20.95
N LEU A 72 -1.02 5.52 -19.92
CA LEU A 72 -1.31 6.17 -18.65
C LEU A 72 -1.31 7.70 -18.78
N ALA A 73 -0.37 8.27 -19.54
CA ALA A 73 -0.31 9.70 -19.81
C ALA A 73 -1.58 10.20 -20.51
N GLU A 74 -2.03 9.50 -21.56
CA GLU A 74 -3.31 9.79 -22.22
C GLU A 74 -4.49 9.72 -21.25
N ARG A 75 -4.56 8.64 -20.43
CA ARG A 75 -5.63 8.41 -19.46
C ARG A 75 -5.76 9.55 -18.44
N PHE A 76 -4.64 10.08 -17.99
CA PHE A 76 -4.57 11.08 -16.93
C PHE A 76 -4.40 12.51 -17.45
N GLY A 77 -4.28 12.71 -18.77
CA GLY A 77 -4.12 14.01 -19.38
C GLY A 77 -2.81 14.70 -19.02
N VAL A 78 -1.72 13.93 -18.90
CA VAL A 78 -0.37 14.40 -18.59
C VAL A 78 0.61 14.02 -19.71
N ASP A 79 1.81 14.57 -19.69
CA ASP A 79 2.87 14.20 -20.64
C ASP A 79 3.51 12.86 -20.25
N ASP A 80 4.06 12.12 -21.22
CA ASP A 80 4.71 10.82 -21.00
C ASP A 80 5.85 10.89 -19.99
N ASP A 81 6.59 11.98 -19.91
CA ASP A 81 7.69 12.19 -18.97
C ASP A 81 7.22 12.42 -17.53
N ALA A 82 5.95 12.83 -17.36
CA ALA A 82 5.29 12.93 -16.06
C ALA A 82 4.76 11.59 -15.53
N VAL A 83 5.01 10.47 -16.24
CA VAL A 83 4.65 9.10 -15.80
C VAL A 83 5.91 8.26 -15.66
N HIS A 84 6.02 7.51 -14.56
CA HIS A 84 7.07 6.51 -14.33
C HIS A 84 6.45 5.15 -14.02
N VAL A 85 6.92 4.09 -14.67
CA VAL A 85 6.48 2.70 -14.48
C VAL A 85 7.65 1.88 -13.98
N ALA A 86 7.41 1.03 -12.97
CA ALA A 86 8.43 0.11 -12.45
C ALA A 86 7.81 -1.20 -11.89
N ALA A 87 8.66 -2.09 -11.39
CA ALA A 87 8.30 -3.41 -10.87
C ALA A 87 7.49 -3.31 -9.54
N GLY A 88 6.29 -2.75 -9.62
CA GLY A 88 5.38 -2.43 -8.52
C GLY A 88 5.64 -1.07 -7.89
N SER A 89 4.61 -0.49 -7.25
CA SER A 89 4.71 0.82 -6.60
C SER A 89 5.79 0.87 -5.50
N VAL A 90 6.05 -0.24 -4.81
CA VAL A 90 7.13 -0.33 -3.79
C VAL A 90 8.51 -0.09 -4.42
N SER A 91 8.74 -0.55 -5.65
CA SER A 91 9.99 -0.26 -6.36
C SER A 91 10.14 1.25 -6.63
N ILE A 92 9.06 1.91 -7.08
CA ILE A 92 9.08 3.37 -7.31
C ILE A 92 9.26 4.13 -5.99
N LEU A 93 8.60 3.70 -4.94
CA LEU A 93 8.76 4.28 -3.60
C LEU A 93 10.22 4.20 -3.14
N THR A 94 10.87 3.02 -3.32
CA THR A 94 12.29 2.84 -3.04
C THR A 94 13.14 3.81 -3.87
N GLN A 95 12.87 3.93 -5.16
CA GLN A 95 13.59 4.80 -6.08
C GLN A 95 13.47 6.27 -5.68
N LEU A 96 12.26 6.73 -5.33
CA LEU A 96 12.02 8.10 -4.88
C LEU A 96 12.79 8.40 -3.59
N VAL A 97 12.75 7.50 -2.60
CA VAL A 97 13.47 7.67 -1.34
C VAL A 97 14.99 7.66 -1.58
N LEU A 98 15.52 6.75 -2.41
CA LEU A 98 16.94 6.71 -2.78
C LEU A 98 17.39 7.93 -3.58
N ALA A 99 16.50 8.54 -4.36
CA ALA A 99 16.82 9.72 -5.16
C ALA A 99 16.85 11.01 -4.34
N THR A 100 16.16 11.05 -3.21
CA THR A 100 15.99 12.27 -2.41
C THR A 100 16.67 12.22 -1.05
N SER A 101 16.93 11.02 -0.51
CA SER A 101 17.38 10.85 0.87
C SER A 101 18.65 10.02 0.96
N GLY A 102 19.51 10.34 1.92
CA GLY A 102 20.78 9.65 2.17
C GLY A 102 21.19 9.75 3.64
N PRO A 103 22.47 9.44 3.96
CA PRO A 103 22.97 9.51 5.32
C PRO A 103 22.85 10.91 5.93
N GLY A 104 22.19 10.99 7.09
CA GLY A 104 21.89 12.24 7.80
C GLY A 104 20.54 12.86 7.47
N ASP A 105 19.89 12.41 6.41
CA ASP A 105 18.54 12.86 6.05
C ASP A 105 17.43 12.10 6.79
N GLU A 106 16.21 12.61 6.72
CA GLU A 106 15.02 12.08 7.39
C GLU A 106 13.90 11.82 6.38
N VAL A 107 13.15 10.73 6.63
CA VAL A 107 11.90 10.40 5.92
C VAL A 107 10.78 10.33 6.95
N VAL A 108 9.77 11.22 6.83
CA VAL A 108 8.63 11.31 7.75
C VAL A 108 7.44 10.55 7.21
N PHE A 109 6.77 9.77 8.07
CA PHE A 109 5.51 9.11 7.74
C PHE A 109 4.72 8.76 8.99
N ALA A 110 3.42 8.58 8.85
CA ALA A 110 2.57 8.13 9.94
C ALA A 110 2.87 6.68 10.32
N TRP A 111 2.72 6.33 11.60
CA TRP A 111 2.92 4.98 12.09
C TRP A 111 1.83 4.58 13.11
N ARG A 112 1.12 3.49 12.90
CA ARG A 112 1.29 2.35 11.95
C ARG A 112 0.83 2.73 10.54
N SER A 113 1.69 2.49 9.56
CA SER A 113 1.38 2.57 8.14
C SER A 113 2.03 1.39 7.40
N PHE A 114 2.24 1.48 6.08
CA PHE A 114 2.79 0.37 5.32
C PHE A 114 4.16 -0.06 5.83
N GLU A 115 4.26 -1.34 6.17
CA GLU A 115 5.41 -1.91 6.90
C GLU A 115 6.76 -1.82 6.18
N ALA A 116 6.76 -1.49 4.87
CA ALA A 116 7.99 -1.30 4.13
C ALA A 116 8.65 0.08 4.39
N TYR A 117 7.89 1.12 4.77
CA TYR A 117 8.41 2.48 4.86
C TYR A 117 9.66 2.62 5.77
N PRO A 118 9.68 2.06 6.99
CA PRO A 118 10.88 2.14 7.83
C PRO A 118 12.12 1.53 7.17
N GLY A 119 11.94 0.35 6.55
CA GLY A 119 13.04 -0.35 5.88
C GLY A 119 13.59 0.42 4.69
N LEU A 120 12.75 1.10 3.92
CA LEU A 120 13.18 1.92 2.78
C LEU A 120 14.05 3.10 3.20
N ALA A 121 13.69 3.81 4.28
CA ALA A 121 14.50 4.87 4.85
C ALA A 121 15.90 4.35 5.25
N VAL A 122 15.95 3.22 5.96
CA VAL A 122 17.22 2.58 6.38
C VAL A 122 18.05 2.12 5.17
N VAL A 123 17.43 1.57 4.13
CA VAL A 123 18.16 1.17 2.89
C VAL A 123 18.81 2.38 2.23
N ALA A 124 18.13 3.53 2.18
CA ALA A 124 18.70 4.79 1.70
C ALA A 124 19.80 5.37 2.62
N GLY A 125 19.89 4.91 3.86
CA GLY A 125 20.78 5.46 4.88
C GLY A 125 20.16 6.61 5.68
N ALA A 126 18.89 6.91 5.44
CA ALA A 126 18.16 7.96 6.10
C ALA A 126 17.54 7.50 7.43
N THR A 127 17.15 8.45 8.27
CA THR A 127 16.43 8.21 9.51
C THR A 127 14.92 8.12 9.23
N SER A 128 14.29 7.09 9.77
CA SER A 128 12.84 6.91 9.78
C SER A 128 12.22 7.74 10.91
N VAL A 129 11.42 8.76 10.57
CA VAL A 129 10.67 9.59 11.53
C VAL A 129 9.21 9.14 11.51
N GLN A 130 8.83 8.41 12.54
CA GLN A 130 7.51 7.79 12.68
C GLN A 130 6.61 8.66 13.56
N VAL A 131 5.53 9.18 12.98
CA VAL A 131 4.54 10.02 13.70
C VAL A 131 3.35 9.13 14.08
N PRO A 132 2.94 9.06 15.36
CA PRO A 132 1.79 8.27 15.78
C PRO A 132 0.51 8.65 15.02
N LEU A 133 -0.34 7.65 14.77
CA LEU A 133 -1.70 7.90 14.28
C LEU A 133 -2.55 8.58 15.36
N THR A 134 -3.64 9.22 14.93
CA THR A 134 -4.71 9.67 15.83
C THR A 134 -5.44 8.49 16.49
N GLU A 135 -6.28 8.78 17.48
CA GLU A 135 -7.14 7.75 18.13
C GLU A 135 -8.04 7.02 17.16
N ASP A 136 -8.46 7.68 16.07
CA ASP A 136 -9.28 7.10 15.00
C ASP A 136 -8.45 6.37 13.94
N ALA A 137 -7.17 6.12 14.23
CA ALA A 137 -6.21 5.46 13.35
C ALA A 137 -6.01 6.17 11.99
N ARG A 138 -6.19 7.50 11.95
CA ARG A 138 -5.89 8.39 10.82
C ARG A 138 -4.49 8.94 10.91
N HIS A 139 -3.96 9.45 9.83
CA HIS A 139 -2.74 10.25 9.83
C HIS A 139 -2.95 11.54 10.61
N ASP A 140 -2.08 11.83 11.57
CA ASP A 140 -2.00 13.15 12.22
C ASP A 140 -1.13 14.07 11.35
N LEU A 141 -1.74 14.64 10.32
CA LEU A 141 -1.02 15.50 9.36
C LEU A 141 -0.42 16.75 10.00
N PRO A 142 -1.08 17.43 10.96
CA PRO A 142 -0.45 18.50 11.72
C PRO A 142 0.81 18.05 12.46
N ALA A 143 0.77 16.89 13.13
CA ALA A 143 1.95 16.35 13.81
C ALA A 143 3.04 15.91 12.81
N MET A 144 2.67 15.36 11.65
CA MET A 144 3.61 15.06 10.58
C MET A 144 4.30 16.31 10.04
N ALA A 145 3.58 17.41 9.85
CA ALA A 145 4.15 18.69 9.43
C ALA A 145 5.10 19.25 10.51
N ALA A 146 4.73 19.16 11.79
CA ALA A 146 5.56 19.59 12.90
C ALA A 146 6.85 18.75 13.08
N ALA A 147 6.86 17.51 12.58
CA ALA A 147 8.02 16.63 12.60
C ALA A 147 9.04 16.91 11.48
N ILE A 148 8.73 17.79 10.53
CA ILE A 148 9.63 18.17 9.44
C ILE A 148 10.74 19.06 10.00
N THR A 149 11.98 18.70 9.67
CA THR A 149 13.20 19.46 10.03
C THR A 149 13.97 19.87 8.76
N ASP A 150 15.06 20.58 8.92
CA ASP A 150 15.99 20.92 7.84
C ASP A 150 16.67 19.69 7.21
N ARG A 151 16.60 18.53 7.85
CA ARG A 151 17.10 17.25 7.32
C ARG A 151 16.02 16.43 6.61
N THR A 152 14.75 16.78 6.72
CA THR A 152 13.68 16.04 6.05
C THR A 152 13.78 16.21 4.55
N ARG A 153 13.76 15.09 3.80
CA ARG A 153 13.80 15.08 2.33
C ARG A 153 12.53 14.53 1.71
N ALA A 154 11.85 13.66 2.42
CA ALA A 154 10.59 13.08 1.93
C ALA A 154 9.58 12.90 3.06
N VAL A 155 8.31 13.07 2.73
CA VAL A 155 7.16 12.74 3.57
C VAL A 155 6.26 11.79 2.81
N ILE A 156 5.79 10.71 3.47
CA ILE A 156 4.92 9.72 2.85
C ILE A 156 3.53 9.80 3.47
N VAL A 157 2.53 10.04 2.64
CA VAL A 157 1.10 10.06 2.99
C VAL A 157 0.43 8.88 2.31
N CYS A 158 -0.11 7.93 3.08
CA CYS A 158 -0.81 6.75 2.58
C CYS A 158 -2.32 6.91 2.72
N SER A 159 -3.03 6.98 1.60
CA SER A 159 -4.49 7.17 1.59
C SER A 159 -5.17 6.31 0.52
N PRO A 160 -6.00 5.36 0.93
CA PRO A 160 -6.28 4.86 2.28
C PRO A 160 -5.07 4.28 3.00
N ASN A 161 -4.97 4.50 4.33
CA ASN A 161 -3.83 4.00 5.10
C ASN A 161 -3.86 2.47 5.20
N ASN A 162 -2.75 1.83 4.97
CA ASN A 162 -2.53 0.42 5.20
C ASN A 162 -1.60 0.26 6.44
N PRO A 163 -2.04 -0.39 7.53
CA PRO A 163 -3.12 -1.38 7.59
C PRO A 163 -4.48 -0.89 8.13
N THR A 164 -4.62 0.35 8.56
CA THR A 164 -5.73 0.79 9.40
C THR A 164 -7.02 1.12 8.63
N GLY A 165 -6.93 1.55 7.36
CA GLY A 165 -8.09 1.75 6.47
C GLY A 165 -8.55 3.17 6.20
N PRO A 166 -8.43 4.16 7.13
CA PRO A 166 -8.92 5.51 6.90
C PRO A 166 -8.24 6.24 5.75
N ILE A 167 -8.96 7.19 5.17
CA ILE A 167 -8.45 8.13 4.18
C ILE A 167 -7.85 9.36 4.83
N VAL A 168 -7.08 10.11 4.03
CA VAL A 168 -6.83 11.54 4.20
C VAL A 168 -7.83 12.28 3.36
N THR A 169 -8.47 13.34 3.90
CA THR A 169 -9.40 14.16 3.10
C THR A 169 -8.64 15.12 2.19
N GLN A 170 -9.28 15.57 1.10
CA GLN A 170 -8.69 16.58 0.21
C GLN A 170 -8.31 17.84 0.98
N ALA A 171 -9.21 18.33 1.86
CA ALA A 171 -8.97 19.55 2.63
C ALA A 171 -7.78 19.41 3.59
N ASP A 172 -7.65 18.26 4.28
CA ASP A 172 -6.53 18.00 5.18
C ASP A 172 -5.22 17.86 4.42
N PHE A 173 -5.24 17.21 3.25
CA PHE A 173 -4.06 17.10 2.40
C PHE A 173 -3.60 18.44 1.86
N ASP A 174 -4.52 19.28 1.37
CA ASP A 174 -4.20 20.64 0.86
C ASP A 174 -3.59 21.52 1.97
N ALA A 175 -4.17 21.47 3.17
CA ALA A 175 -3.63 22.18 4.34
C ALA A 175 -2.24 21.67 4.73
N PHE A 176 -2.03 20.36 4.72
CA PHE A 176 -0.74 19.72 4.99
C PHE A 176 0.31 20.10 3.94
N ALA A 177 -0.02 19.96 2.66
CA ALA A 177 0.91 20.25 1.56
C ALA A 177 1.36 21.71 1.56
N ALA A 178 0.51 22.63 2.01
CA ALA A 178 0.86 24.04 2.18
C ALA A 178 1.87 24.30 3.33
N MET A 179 1.95 23.39 4.30
CA MET A 179 2.92 23.48 5.41
C MET A 179 4.27 22.82 5.09
N VAL A 180 4.31 21.91 4.11
CA VAL A 180 5.54 21.21 3.73
C VAL A 180 6.43 22.11 2.88
N PRO A 181 7.74 22.26 3.21
CA PRO A 181 8.67 23.03 2.38
C PRO A 181 8.70 22.51 0.93
N SER A 182 8.83 23.40 -0.03
CA SER A 182 8.77 23.07 -1.47
C SER A 182 9.94 22.21 -1.97
N ASP A 183 11.01 22.09 -1.20
CA ASP A 183 12.17 21.23 -1.46
C ASP A 183 12.08 19.87 -0.75
N VAL A 184 11.01 19.59 -0.03
CA VAL A 184 10.69 18.29 0.58
C VAL A 184 9.71 17.55 -0.33
N LEU A 185 10.05 16.33 -0.74
CA LEU A 185 9.17 15.49 -1.57
C LEU A 185 7.96 15.00 -0.76
N ILE A 186 6.76 15.17 -1.29
CA ILE A 186 5.53 14.54 -0.77
C ILE A 186 5.20 13.34 -1.67
N ILE A 187 5.21 12.15 -1.10
CA ILE A 187 4.77 10.92 -1.77
C ILE A 187 3.35 10.60 -1.30
N LEU A 188 2.37 10.77 -2.18
CA LEU A 188 0.99 10.35 -1.91
C LEU A 188 0.80 8.92 -2.42
N ASP A 189 0.81 7.97 -1.49
CA ASP A 189 0.65 6.53 -1.80
C ASP A 189 -0.84 6.17 -1.85
N GLU A 190 -1.35 6.07 -3.06
CA GLU A 190 -2.74 5.76 -3.40
C GLU A 190 -2.92 4.31 -3.89
N ALA A 191 -2.23 3.36 -3.29
CA ALA A 191 -2.30 1.95 -3.71
C ALA A 191 -3.71 1.34 -3.66
N TYR A 192 -4.67 2.00 -3.00
CA TYR A 192 -6.06 1.54 -2.83
C TYR A 192 -7.10 2.54 -3.35
N ALA A 193 -6.69 3.53 -4.15
CA ALA A 193 -7.57 4.62 -4.62
C ALA A 193 -8.86 4.13 -5.29
N GLU A 194 -8.81 3.03 -6.05
CA GLU A 194 -9.95 2.50 -6.78
C GLU A 194 -11.07 1.98 -5.85
N PHE A 195 -10.77 1.63 -4.60
CA PHE A 195 -11.75 1.12 -3.61
C PHE A 195 -12.41 2.22 -2.78
N VAL A 196 -11.94 3.45 -2.89
CA VAL A 196 -12.45 4.58 -2.11
C VAL A 196 -13.86 4.93 -2.55
N THR A 197 -14.76 5.04 -1.57
CA THR A 197 -16.16 5.44 -1.78
C THR A 197 -16.49 6.77 -1.10
N ASP A 198 -15.62 7.27 -0.23
CA ASP A 198 -15.76 8.55 0.44
C ASP A 198 -15.44 9.70 -0.54
N PRO A 199 -16.41 10.61 -0.81
CA PRO A 199 -16.22 11.71 -1.75
C PRO A 199 -15.23 12.78 -1.26
N ASP A 200 -14.95 12.82 0.03
CA ASP A 200 -14.03 13.79 0.62
C ASP A 200 -12.56 13.33 0.57
N ALA A 201 -12.31 12.09 0.12
CA ALA A 201 -10.95 11.56 0.02
C ALA A 201 -10.08 12.39 -0.90
N VAL A 202 -8.79 12.51 -0.55
CA VAL A 202 -7.80 13.12 -1.44
C VAL A 202 -7.75 12.37 -2.77
N ASP A 203 -7.76 13.12 -3.85
CA ASP A 203 -7.52 12.63 -5.21
C ASP A 203 -6.19 13.20 -5.72
N GLY A 204 -5.20 12.34 -5.80
CA GLY A 204 -3.85 12.71 -6.26
C GLY A 204 -3.84 13.31 -7.66
N LEU A 205 -4.74 12.88 -8.56
CA LEU A 205 -4.83 13.45 -9.90
C LEU A 205 -5.35 14.89 -9.87
N ARG A 206 -6.30 15.18 -8.99
CA ARG A 206 -6.76 16.54 -8.75
C ARG A 206 -5.65 17.42 -8.16
N VAL A 207 -4.87 16.89 -7.20
CA VAL A 207 -3.70 17.57 -6.62
C VAL A 207 -2.69 17.94 -7.71
N LEU A 208 -2.33 16.99 -8.59
CA LEU A 208 -1.39 17.23 -9.68
C LEU A 208 -1.92 18.22 -10.73
N SER A 209 -3.21 18.12 -11.09
CA SER A 209 -3.82 19.02 -12.08
C SER A 209 -3.89 20.48 -11.61
N ALA A 210 -4.01 20.71 -10.30
CA ALA A 210 -3.98 22.04 -9.70
C ALA A 210 -2.62 22.73 -9.82
N ARG A 211 -1.53 21.98 -10.03
CA ARG A 211 -0.14 22.48 -10.20
C ARG A 211 0.37 23.37 -9.05
N GLN A 212 -0.24 23.28 -7.88
CA GLN A 212 0.13 24.10 -6.72
C GLN A 212 1.32 23.53 -5.96
N HIS A 213 1.51 22.21 -6.01
CA HIS A 213 2.54 21.49 -5.27
C HIS A 213 3.38 20.62 -6.22
N PRO A 214 4.39 21.21 -6.90
CA PRO A 214 5.23 20.48 -7.86
C PRO A 214 6.13 19.42 -7.21
N ASN A 215 6.23 19.44 -5.88
CA ASN A 215 6.93 18.45 -5.07
C ASN A 215 6.06 17.25 -4.66
N VAL A 216 4.82 17.13 -5.16
CA VAL A 216 3.98 15.95 -4.96
C VAL A 216 4.21 14.93 -6.06
N VAL A 217 4.38 13.67 -5.66
CA VAL A 217 4.34 12.50 -6.54
C VAL A 217 3.23 11.57 -6.06
N VAL A 218 2.33 11.22 -6.97
CA VAL A 218 1.24 10.27 -6.73
C VAL A 218 1.70 8.88 -7.14
N LEU A 219 1.52 7.90 -6.24
CA LEU A 219 1.96 6.52 -6.44
C LEU A 219 0.74 5.59 -6.51
N ARG A 220 0.64 4.79 -7.57
CA ARG A 220 -0.45 3.83 -7.81
C ARG A 220 0.08 2.46 -8.23
N THR A 221 -0.76 1.44 -8.17
CA THR A 221 -0.35 0.06 -8.43
C THR A 221 -1.40 -0.73 -9.21
N PHE A 222 -0.96 -1.67 -10.04
CA PHE A 222 -1.82 -2.69 -10.62
C PHE A 222 -2.00 -3.92 -9.71
N SER A 223 -1.35 -3.94 -8.55
CA SER A 223 -1.37 -5.11 -7.66
C SER A 223 -2.69 -5.33 -6.93
N LYS A 224 -3.55 -4.29 -6.79
CA LYS A 224 -4.74 -4.33 -5.93
C LYS A 224 -6.02 -4.43 -6.76
N ALA A 225 -6.61 -3.34 -7.17
CA ALA A 225 -7.86 -3.34 -7.94
C ALA A 225 -7.74 -4.16 -9.24
N TYR A 226 -6.65 -4.02 -9.95
CA TYR A 226 -6.41 -4.72 -11.22
C TYR A 226 -6.05 -6.21 -11.08
N GLY A 227 -5.75 -6.70 -9.86
CA GLY A 227 -5.47 -8.11 -9.62
C GLY A 227 -4.13 -8.62 -10.17
N LEU A 228 -3.18 -7.73 -10.50
CA LEU A 228 -1.89 -8.09 -11.09
C LEU A 228 -0.75 -8.19 -10.07
N ALA A 229 -1.05 -8.57 -8.82
CA ALA A 229 -0.06 -8.62 -7.74
C ALA A 229 1.16 -9.51 -8.08
N GLY A 230 0.94 -10.62 -8.78
CA GLY A 230 1.99 -11.56 -9.20
C GLY A 230 2.90 -11.04 -10.30
N LEU A 231 2.45 -10.07 -11.11
CA LEU A 231 3.20 -9.53 -12.25
C LEU A 231 4.09 -8.35 -11.87
N ARG A 232 3.97 -7.83 -10.65
CA ARG A 232 4.83 -6.77 -10.12
C ARG A 232 4.87 -5.54 -11.03
N ILE A 233 3.77 -4.79 -11.13
CA ILE A 233 3.72 -3.56 -11.93
C ILE A 233 2.98 -2.45 -11.19
N GLY A 234 3.50 -1.22 -11.27
CA GLY A 234 2.95 -0.02 -10.68
C GLY A 234 3.47 1.22 -11.38
N TYR A 235 2.91 2.37 -11.04
CA TYR A 235 3.27 3.63 -11.68
C TYR A 235 3.22 4.80 -10.70
N ALA A 236 3.94 5.87 -11.05
CA ALA A 236 3.86 7.16 -10.40
C ALA A 236 3.57 8.25 -11.42
N ILE A 237 2.90 9.31 -10.96
CA ILE A 237 2.65 10.52 -11.71
C ILE A 237 3.19 11.70 -10.91
N GLY A 238 3.92 12.60 -11.55
CA GLY A 238 4.52 13.73 -10.85
C GLY A 238 5.39 14.60 -11.77
N HIS A 239 6.15 15.49 -11.17
CA HIS A 239 7.03 16.38 -11.91
C HIS A 239 8.14 15.58 -12.65
N PRO A 240 8.36 15.80 -13.97
CA PRO A 240 9.30 15.00 -14.77
C PRO A 240 10.70 14.88 -14.16
N ARG A 241 11.27 15.96 -13.64
CA ARG A 241 12.61 15.93 -13.03
C ARG A 241 12.71 15.06 -11.78
N ILE A 242 11.64 14.96 -10.98
CA ILE A 242 11.60 14.07 -9.80
C ILE A 242 11.55 12.61 -10.28
N LEU A 243 10.74 12.35 -11.30
CA LEU A 243 10.61 11.00 -11.86
C LEU A 243 11.87 10.57 -12.62
N ASP A 244 12.60 11.49 -13.27
CA ASP A 244 13.91 11.21 -13.87
C ASP A 244 14.94 10.81 -12.82
N ALA A 245 14.97 11.51 -11.68
CA ALA A 245 15.83 11.15 -10.56
C ALA A 245 15.48 9.74 -10.02
N ALA A 246 14.18 9.42 -9.88
CA ALA A 246 13.74 8.09 -9.49
C ALA A 246 14.16 7.01 -10.51
N ARG A 247 14.01 7.28 -11.84
CA ARG A 247 14.46 6.36 -12.90
C ARG A 247 15.96 6.08 -12.81
N SER A 248 16.78 7.07 -12.41
CA SER A 248 18.22 6.90 -12.27
C SER A 248 18.62 5.93 -11.15
N THR A 249 17.74 5.70 -10.17
CA THR A 249 17.95 4.72 -9.09
C THR A 249 17.23 3.39 -9.35
N SER A 250 16.61 3.23 -10.51
CA SER A 250 15.87 2.01 -10.85
C SER A 250 16.79 0.85 -11.24
N ILE A 251 16.32 -0.38 -11.00
CA ILE A 251 16.92 -1.56 -11.60
C ILE A 251 16.53 -1.58 -13.08
N PRO A 252 17.52 -1.50 -14.02
CA PRO A 252 17.21 -1.50 -15.45
C PRO A 252 16.43 -2.74 -15.87
N LEU A 253 15.49 -2.59 -16.80
CA LEU A 253 14.73 -3.68 -17.42
C LEU A 253 13.90 -4.50 -16.43
N SER A 254 13.53 -3.92 -15.27
CA SER A 254 12.81 -4.63 -14.20
C SER A 254 11.32 -4.86 -14.50
N VAL A 255 10.72 -4.13 -15.44
CA VAL A 255 9.34 -4.35 -15.91
C VAL A 255 9.40 -5.38 -17.05
N THR A 256 8.72 -6.52 -16.87
CA THR A 256 8.68 -7.56 -17.88
C THR A 256 7.66 -7.23 -18.99
N ALA A 257 7.86 -7.73 -20.20
CA ALA A 257 6.89 -7.59 -21.28
C ALA A 257 5.50 -8.15 -20.89
N HIS A 258 5.47 -9.26 -20.15
CA HIS A 258 4.23 -9.84 -19.63
C HIS A 258 3.47 -8.90 -18.69
N ALA A 259 4.19 -8.19 -17.82
CA ALA A 259 3.59 -7.23 -16.89
C ALA A 259 3.04 -6.00 -17.65
N GLU A 260 3.77 -5.51 -18.65
CA GLU A 260 3.32 -4.40 -19.50
C GLU A 260 2.07 -4.77 -20.30
N GLU A 261 2.07 -5.92 -20.99
CA GLU A 261 0.90 -6.38 -21.77
C GLU A 261 -0.32 -6.63 -20.89
N ALA A 262 -0.13 -7.22 -19.71
CA ALA A 262 -1.22 -7.42 -18.75
C ALA A 262 -1.82 -6.10 -18.27
N ALA A 263 -0.98 -5.10 -17.97
CA ALA A 263 -1.43 -3.80 -17.53
C ALA A 263 -2.19 -3.06 -18.65
N LEU A 264 -1.69 -3.09 -19.88
CA LEU A 264 -2.37 -2.53 -21.05
C LEU A 264 -3.74 -3.18 -21.27
N ALA A 265 -3.80 -4.52 -21.30
CA ALA A 265 -5.06 -5.25 -21.45
C ALA A 265 -6.04 -4.95 -20.30
N SER A 266 -5.53 -4.75 -19.08
CA SER A 266 -6.37 -4.39 -17.93
C SER A 266 -6.96 -2.98 -18.06
N LEU A 267 -6.23 -2.03 -18.59
CA LEU A 267 -6.72 -0.65 -18.83
C LEU A 267 -7.87 -0.60 -19.86
N ASP A 268 -7.95 -1.57 -20.74
CA ASP A 268 -9.04 -1.69 -21.72
C ASP A 268 -10.32 -2.34 -21.13
N GLN A 269 -10.25 -2.83 -19.88
CA GLN A 269 -11.37 -3.50 -19.18
C GLN A 269 -11.94 -2.65 -18.03
N GLU A 270 -11.99 -1.34 -18.17
CA GLU A 270 -12.38 -0.42 -17.08
C GLU A 270 -13.78 -0.70 -16.52
N GLU A 271 -14.76 -1.01 -17.37
CA GLU A 271 -16.13 -1.29 -16.91
C GLU A 271 -16.18 -2.52 -15.99
N GLU A 272 -15.53 -3.62 -16.39
CA GLU A 272 -15.46 -4.83 -15.59
C GLU A 272 -14.61 -4.63 -14.34
N LEU A 273 -13.51 -3.91 -14.43
CA LEU A 273 -12.69 -3.51 -13.27
C LEU A 273 -13.55 -2.79 -12.22
N LEU A 274 -14.26 -1.73 -12.62
CA LEU A 274 -15.08 -0.94 -11.71
C LEU A 274 -16.26 -1.73 -11.15
N ARG A 275 -16.81 -2.68 -11.92
CA ARG A 275 -17.83 -3.61 -11.41
C ARG A 275 -17.28 -4.47 -10.27
N ARG A 276 -16.09 -5.04 -10.43
CA ARG A 276 -15.42 -5.87 -9.40
C ARG A 276 -15.02 -5.05 -8.17
N VAL A 277 -14.51 -3.86 -8.39
CA VAL A 277 -14.17 -2.91 -7.32
C VAL A 277 -15.40 -2.60 -6.46
N ARG A 278 -16.55 -2.32 -7.09
CA ARG A 278 -17.81 -2.10 -6.35
C ARG A 278 -18.20 -3.30 -5.49
N ILE A 279 -18.10 -4.51 -6.01
CA ILE A 279 -18.40 -5.75 -5.26
C ILE A 279 -17.50 -5.86 -4.02
N ILE A 280 -16.20 -5.61 -4.17
CA ILE A 280 -15.25 -5.65 -3.06
C ILE A 280 -15.57 -4.55 -2.04
N ALA A 281 -15.87 -3.33 -2.47
CA ALA A 281 -16.24 -2.23 -1.60
C ALA A 281 -17.54 -2.53 -0.83
N GLU A 282 -18.56 -3.07 -1.50
CA GLU A 282 -19.82 -3.48 -0.86
C GLU A 282 -19.61 -4.60 0.18
N ARG A 283 -18.76 -5.59 -0.13
CA ARG A 283 -18.37 -6.64 0.83
C ARG A 283 -17.66 -6.04 2.04
N ARG A 284 -16.70 -5.13 1.81
CA ARG A 284 -16.00 -4.40 2.87
C ARG A 284 -16.97 -3.66 3.79
N ASP A 285 -17.88 -2.91 3.22
CA ASP A 285 -18.82 -2.06 3.96
C ASP A 285 -19.78 -2.92 4.79
N ARG A 286 -20.31 -4.00 4.21
CA ARG A 286 -21.13 -5.00 4.96
C ARG A 286 -20.31 -5.62 6.10
N LEU A 287 -19.07 -6.02 5.82
CA LEU A 287 -18.18 -6.60 6.83
C LEU A 287 -17.91 -5.60 7.96
N ALA A 288 -17.61 -4.34 7.63
CA ALA A 288 -17.34 -3.30 8.60
C ALA A 288 -18.56 -3.01 9.51
N VAL A 289 -19.76 -2.93 8.93
CA VAL A 289 -21.01 -2.76 9.69
C VAL A 289 -21.26 -3.93 10.64
N ALA A 290 -21.09 -5.17 10.16
CA ALA A 290 -21.31 -6.37 10.95
C ALA A 290 -20.28 -6.55 12.07
N LEU A 291 -19.01 -6.19 11.84
CA LEU A 291 -17.95 -6.19 12.86
C LEU A 291 -18.27 -5.20 13.99
N ARG A 292 -18.73 -3.98 13.65
CA ARG A 292 -19.17 -3.01 14.66
C ARG A 292 -20.38 -3.53 15.45
N ALA A 293 -21.35 -4.12 14.79
CA ALA A 293 -22.50 -4.74 15.45
C ALA A 293 -22.11 -5.93 16.36
N ALA A 294 -21.04 -6.64 16.03
CA ALA A 294 -20.48 -7.71 16.87
C ALA A 294 -19.69 -7.18 18.09
N GLY A 295 -19.44 -5.88 18.18
CA GLY A 295 -18.78 -5.24 19.32
C GLY A 295 -17.32 -4.82 19.06
N TRP A 296 -16.84 -4.82 17.81
CA TRP A 296 -15.55 -4.27 17.46
C TRP A 296 -15.59 -2.75 17.28
N ARG A 297 -14.64 -2.03 17.84
CA ARG A 297 -14.37 -0.62 17.52
C ARG A 297 -13.37 -0.55 16.36
N ILE A 298 -13.81 -0.78 15.15
CA ILE A 298 -12.93 -0.68 13.97
C ILE A 298 -12.92 0.74 13.40
N PRO A 299 -11.79 1.22 12.88
CA PRO A 299 -11.72 2.48 12.15
C PRO A 299 -12.51 2.41 10.85
N GLU A 300 -12.61 3.52 10.17
CA GLU A 300 -13.15 3.57 8.81
C GLU A 300 -12.31 2.72 7.86
N ALA A 301 -12.97 2.02 6.93
CA ALA A 301 -12.30 1.15 5.96
C ALA A 301 -12.60 1.63 4.54
N GLN A 302 -11.57 2.07 3.81
CA GLN A 302 -11.68 2.57 2.44
C GLN A 302 -10.74 1.84 1.45
N GLY A 303 -9.92 0.89 1.95
CA GLY A 303 -9.16 -0.06 1.11
C GLY A 303 -9.95 -1.34 0.81
N ASN A 304 -9.27 -2.38 0.32
CA ASN A 304 -9.85 -3.73 0.17
C ASN A 304 -9.61 -4.62 1.40
N PHE A 305 -9.66 -4.04 2.59
CA PHE A 305 -9.41 -4.72 3.86
C PHE A 305 -10.11 -4.00 5.00
N VAL A 306 -10.23 -4.67 6.14
CA VAL A 306 -10.64 -4.12 7.44
C VAL A 306 -9.53 -4.30 8.47
N TRP A 307 -9.56 -3.48 9.52
CA TRP A 307 -8.60 -3.50 10.62
C TRP A 307 -9.28 -3.81 11.93
N LEU A 308 -8.82 -4.85 12.64
CA LEU A 308 -9.23 -5.15 14.01
C LEU A 308 -8.13 -4.68 14.98
N PRO A 309 -8.37 -3.62 15.77
CA PRO A 309 -7.38 -3.11 16.72
C PRO A 309 -7.32 -4.04 17.96
N ALA A 310 -6.54 -5.08 17.84
CA ALA A 310 -6.45 -6.16 18.84
C ALA A 310 -5.34 -5.97 19.90
N GLY A 311 -4.48 -4.94 19.75
CA GLY A 311 -3.45 -4.65 20.73
C GLY A 311 -2.54 -5.84 21.05
N ARG A 312 -2.35 -6.12 22.34
CA ARG A 312 -1.51 -7.22 22.82
C ARG A 312 -2.06 -8.60 22.48
N GLU A 313 -3.36 -8.71 22.29
CA GLU A 313 -4.09 -9.94 22.01
C GLU A 313 -3.99 -10.36 20.52
N THR A 314 -3.35 -9.55 19.70
CA THR A 314 -3.25 -9.73 18.23
C THR A 314 -2.83 -11.14 17.80
N LEU A 315 -1.80 -11.73 18.42
CA LEU A 315 -1.29 -13.02 17.99
C LEU A 315 -2.21 -14.17 18.39
N ASP A 316 -2.80 -14.10 19.58
CA ASP A 316 -3.74 -15.13 20.08
C ASP A 316 -5.01 -15.12 19.21
N LEU A 317 -5.55 -13.92 18.92
CA LEU A 317 -6.73 -13.78 18.07
C LEU A 317 -6.45 -14.21 16.62
N ALA A 318 -5.27 -13.88 16.08
CA ALA A 318 -4.87 -14.35 14.75
C ALA A 318 -4.78 -15.88 14.68
N GLY A 319 -4.38 -16.53 15.76
CA GLY A 319 -4.40 -18.00 15.89
C GLY A 319 -5.79 -18.59 15.77
N ALA A 320 -6.83 -17.92 16.28
CA ALA A 320 -8.23 -18.37 16.12
C ALA A 320 -8.70 -18.28 14.66
N PHE A 321 -8.31 -17.25 13.92
CA PHE A 321 -8.57 -17.15 12.47
C PHE A 321 -7.83 -18.25 11.70
N ASP A 322 -6.54 -18.48 11.99
CA ASP A 322 -5.72 -19.53 11.34
C ASP A 322 -6.32 -20.92 11.56
N ALA A 323 -6.72 -21.24 12.80
CA ALA A 323 -7.38 -22.50 13.12
C ALA A 323 -8.71 -22.72 12.39
N ALA A 324 -9.35 -21.64 11.95
CA ALA A 324 -10.55 -21.69 11.13
C ALA A 324 -10.25 -21.69 9.61
N GLY A 325 -8.98 -21.77 9.18
CA GLY A 325 -8.59 -21.70 7.79
C GLY A 325 -8.72 -20.29 7.17
N LEU A 326 -8.58 -19.23 7.99
CA LEU A 326 -8.57 -17.84 7.56
C LEU A 326 -7.18 -17.27 7.80
N ILE A 327 -6.36 -17.16 6.76
CA ILE A 327 -4.98 -16.67 6.87
C ILE A 327 -5.00 -15.13 6.82
N VAL A 328 -5.05 -14.49 7.99
CA VAL A 328 -5.07 -13.03 8.17
C VAL A 328 -3.66 -12.46 8.37
N ARG A 329 -3.52 -11.13 8.42
CA ARG A 329 -2.23 -10.45 8.67
C ARG A 329 -2.19 -9.86 10.07
N PRO A 330 -1.52 -10.51 11.05
CA PRO A 330 -1.27 -9.92 12.35
C PRO A 330 -0.13 -8.91 12.30
N PHE A 331 -0.28 -7.83 13.06
CA PHE A 331 0.74 -6.85 13.40
C PHE A 331 0.88 -6.87 14.92
N ALA A 332 1.85 -7.62 15.41
CA ALA A 332 2.00 -7.90 16.83
C ALA A 332 2.01 -6.63 17.69
N GLY A 333 1.14 -6.57 18.69
CA GLY A 333 0.97 -5.41 19.57
C GLY A 333 0.06 -4.31 19.04
N ASP A 334 -0.37 -4.37 17.76
CA ASP A 334 -1.22 -3.34 17.15
C ASP A 334 -2.61 -3.88 16.76
N GLY A 335 -2.67 -4.91 15.92
CA GLY A 335 -3.95 -5.44 15.46
C GLY A 335 -3.84 -6.42 14.30
N ILE A 336 -4.99 -6.72 13.68
CA ILE A 336 -5.10 -7.69 12.60
C ILE A 336 -5.72 -7.01 11.38
N ARG A 337 -5.03 -7.04 10.24
CA ARG A 337 -5.61 -6.65 8.95
C ARG A 337 -6.18 -7.88 8.25
N ILE A 338 -7.42 -7.76 7.78
CA ILE A 338 -8.14 -8.82 7.08
C ILE A 338 -8.51 -8.31 5.70
N SER A 339 -7.98 -8.93 4.65
CA SER A 339 -8.35 -8.62 3.27
C SER A 339 -9.81 -9.01 3.01
N VAL A 340 -10.50 -8.25 2.19
CA VAL A 340 -11.84 -8.60 1.70
C VAL A 340 -11.69 -9.60 0.56
N GLY A 341 -11.96 -10.84 0.85
CA GLY A 341 -11.81 -11.97 -0.07
C GLY A 341 -13.11 -12.37 -0.78
N GLU A 342 -13.22 -13.67 -1.02
CA GLU A 342 -14.38 -14.34 -1.58
C GLU A 342 -15.60 -14.19 -0.65
N GLU A 343 -16.82 -14.28 -1.17
CA GLU A 343 -18.06 -14.09 -0.38
C GLU A 343 -18.12 -15.05 0.82
N ASP A 344 -17.79 -16.33 0.60
CA ASP A 344 -17.79 -17.35 1.65
C ASP A 344 -16.77 -17.05 2.78
N SER A 345 -15.68 -16.36 2.47
CA SER A 345 -14.68 -15.94 3.45
C SER A 345 -15.23 -14.86 4.38
N VAL A 346 -16.11 -13.97 3.87
CA VAL A 346 -16.68 -12.84 4.64
C VAL A 346 -17.55 -13.37 5.79
N GLU A 347 -18.43 -14.34 5.53
CA GLU A 347 -19.27 -14.95 6.56
C GLU A 347 -18.44 -15.63 7.64
N LYS A 348 -17.41 -16.35 7.22
CA LYS A 348 -16.51 -17.07 8.13
C LYS A 348 -15.68 -16.11 8.99
N VAL A 349 -15.21 -15.00 8.42
CA VAL A 349 -14.53 -13.93 9.16
C VAL A 349 -15.45 -13.33 10.22
N LEU A 350 -16.71 -13.04 9.87
CA LEU A 350 -17.69 -12.49 10.81
C LEU A 350 -17.95 -13.43 11.98
N TRP A 351 -18.12 -14.70 11.70
CA TRP A 351 -18.36 -15.70 12.74
C TRP A 351 -17.20 -15.79 13.76
N ILE A 352 -15.95 -15.85 13.27
CA ILE A 352 -14.75 -15.87 14.14
C ILE A 352 -14.61 -14.53 14.87
N ALA A 353 -14.71 -13.40 14.16
CA ALA A 353 -14.52 -12.07 14.76
C ALA A 353 -15.55 -11.79 15.87
N ALA A 354 -16.82 -12.22 15.69
CA ALA A 354 -17.85 -12.10 16.72
C ALA A 354 -17.61 -13.00 17.94
N SER A 355 -16.90 -14.10 17.77
CA SER A 355 -16.46 -14.94 18.89
C SER A 355 -15.33 -14.27 19.67
N VAL A 356 -14.25 -13.94 18.98
CA VAL A 356 -12.99 -13.51 19.64
C VAL A 356 -13.06 -12.10 20.24
N VAL A 357 -13.98 -11.23 19.79
CA VAL A 357 -14.15 -9.89 20.40
C VAL A 357 -14.57 -10.01 21.87
N ARG A 358 -15.27 -11.09 22.25
CA ARG A 358 -15.71 -11.34 23.63
C ARG A 358 -14.55 -11.70 24.54
N ASP A 359 -13.47 -12.23 23.98
CA ASP A 359 -12.27 -12.64 24.70
C ASP A 359 -11.34 -11.44 24.98
N LEU A 360 -11.59 -10.27 24.35
CA LEU A 360 -10.85 -9.05 24.65
C LEU A 360 -11.17 -8.60 26.09
N PRO A 361 -10.17 -8.10 26.85
CA PRO A 361 -10.37 -7.56 28.19
C PRO A 361 -11.43 -6.47 28.25
N GLU A 362 -12.10 -6.35 29.40
CA GLU A 362 -13.04 -5.25 29.65
C GLU A 362 -12.28 -3.90 29.58
N GLY A 363 -12.82 -2.93 28.84
CA GLY A 363 -12.18 -1.63 28.58
C GLY A 363 -11.06 -1.66 27.51
N HIS A 364 -10.90 -2.79 26.80
CA HIS A 364 -9.96 -2.86 25.69
C HIS A 364 -10.36 -1.89 24.56
N SER A 365 -9.37 -1.15 24.02
CA SER A 365 -9.60 -0.11 22.98
C SER A 365 -10.26 -0.64 21.70
N GLY A 366 -10.10 -1.91 21.40
CA GLY A 366 -10.73 -2.60 20.26
C GLY A 366 -12.20 -3.01 20.48
N ARG A 367 -12.71 -2.93 21.72
CA ARG A 367 -14.14 -3.16 22.02
C ARG A 367 -14.94 -1.89 21.83
N GLY A 368 -16.03 -1.98 21.05
CA GLY A 368 -17.06 -0.95 21.02
C GLY A 368 -17.78 -0.84 22.38
N LEU A 369 -18.27 0.34 22.71
CA LEU A 369 -19.20 0.49 23.83
C LEU A 369 -20.46 -0.30 23.49
N ALA A 370 -20.86 -1.22 24.37
CA ALA A 370 -22.09 -2.00 24.26
C ALA A 370 -23.33 -1.10 24.39
#